data_b26a0b68ccdeaa76b79fcd5aaba44f32
#
_entry.id   b26a0b68ccdeaa76b79fcd5aaba44f32
#
_cell.length_a   1.000
_cell.length_b   1.000
_cell.length_c   1.000
_cell.angle_alpha   90.00
_cell.angle_beta   90.00
_cell.angle_gamma   90.00
#
_symmetry.space_group_name_H-M   'P 1'
#
loop_
_entity.id
_entity.type
_entity.pdbx_description
1 polymer ?
#
loop_
_entity_poly.entity_id
_entity_poly.type
_entity_poly.pdbx_seq_one_letter_code
_entity_poly.pdbx_strand_id
1 'polypeptide(L)'
;MSVQQSIVTGFTSRRGLITYSMFGSRNGSDGTGDCSGIMSQVLKEAGINIIGLPSTVTLGQQLANNGFYRVSINQDWDAQPADIILMSWGADMSSSGGAGGHVGAMIDDTYFISCDYSTQGAPGQAINTYPWNDYYGWNKPTYIEVWRYADTAPQTNNQASTAVQPKDKAFYQANEVKYIHGIWQIKCDYLAPVGFDWVI
;
A
#
# COMPACT_ATOMS: atom_id res chain seq x y z
N MET A 1 0.93 -16.63 9.97
CA MET A 1 1.69 -15.81 9.00
C MET A 1 1.13 -14.41 9.13
N SER A 2 1.97 -13.37 9.17
CA SER A 2 1.48 -11.98 9.17
C SER A 2 0.88 -11.61 7.80
N VAL A 3 0.12 -10.51 7.74
CA VAL A 3 -0.40 -9.97 6.47
C VAL A 3 0.75 -9.68 5.51
N GLN A 4 1.82 -9.05 5.99
CA GLN A 4 3.00 -8.71 5.20
C GLN A 4 3.68 -9.95 4.61
N GLN A 5 3.91 -10.98 5.44
CA GLN A 5 4.46 -12.24 4.98
C GLN A 5 3.56 -12.91 3.93
N SER A 6 2.23 -12.84 4.12
CA SER A 6 1.27 -13.41 3.17
C SER A 6 1.31 -12.67 1.83
N ILE A 7 1.45 -11.34 1.82
CA ILE A 7 1.57 -10.55 0.59
C ILE A 7 2.84 -10.93 -0.18
N VAL A 8 4.00 -10.95 0.48
CA VAL A 8 5.28 -11.31 -0.16
C VAL A 8 5.24 -12.75 -0.68
N THR A 9 4.75 -13.69 0.14
CA THR A 9 4.61 -15.10 -0.25
C THR A 9 3.62 -15.27 -1.40
N GLY A 10 2.51 -14.53 -1.37
CA GLY A 10 1.50 -14.56 -2.42
C GLY A 10 2.05 -14.22 -3.79
N PHE A 11 2.91 -13.21 -3.89
CA PHE A 11 3.60 -12.90 -5.14
C PHE A 11 4.66 -13.94 -5.50
N THR A 12 5.56 -14.26 -4.57
CA THR A 12 6.72 -15.13 -4.86
C THR A 12 6.31 -16.55 -5.24
N SER A 13 5.23 -17.08 -4.67
CA SER A 13 4.69 -18.41 -5.02
C SER A 13 4.08 -18.48 -6.42
N ARG A 14 3.81 -17.34 -7.05
CA ARG A 14 3.24 -17.26 -8.40
C ARG A 14 4.29 -17.15 -9.51
N ARG A 15 5.57 -17.08 -9.16
CA ARG A 15 6.64 -17.09 -10.17
C ARG A 15 6.57 -18.36 -11.01
N GLY A 16 6.70 -18.20 -12.31
CA GLY A 16 6.64 -19.32 -13.27
C GLY A 16 5.21 -19.78 -13.60
N LEU A 17 4.17 -19.22 -12.98
CA LEU A 17 2.78 -19.69 -13.11
C LEU A 17 1.87 -18.72 -13.87
N ILE A 18 2.19 -17.43 -13.88
CA ILE A 18 1.30 -16.38 -14.40
C ILE A 18 1.83 -15.84 -15.72
N THR A 19 0.95 -15.80 -16.71
CA THR A 19 1.15 -15.11 -17.99
C THR A 19 0.48 -13.72 -17.91
N TYR A 20 1.16 -12.66 -18.31
CA TYR A 20 0.55 -11.32 -18.26
C TYR A 20 -0.58 -11.19 -19.26
N SER A 21 -1.76 -10.80 -18.77
CA SER A 21 -2.90 -10.46 -19.60
C SER A 21 -3.85 -9.52 -18.87
N MET A 22 -4.27 -8.46 -19.55
CA MET A 22 -5.37 -7.58 -19.10
C MET A 22 -6.75 -8.17 -19.41
N PHE A 23 -6.80 -9.34 -20.01
CA PHE A 23 -7.99 -10.12 -20.35
C PHE A 23 -7.99 -11.45 -19.60
N GLY A 24 -9.09 -12.19 -19.63
CA GLY A 24 -9.23 -13.44 -18.87
C GLY A 24 -9.52 -13.17 -17.39
N SER A 25 -9.03 -14.04 -16.52
CA SER A 25 -9.32 -13.94 -15.08
C SER A 25 -8.65 -12.73 -14.42
N ARG A 26 -7.56 -12.26 -14.96
CA ARG A 26 -6.67 -11.19 -14.44
C ARG A 26 -6.08 -11.47 -13.06
N ASN A 27 -6.64 -12.37 -12.28
CA ASN A 27 -6.23 -12.69 -10.90
C ASN A 27 -5.41 -13.98 -10.75
N GLY A 28 -5.10 -14.62 -11.87
CA GLY A 28 -4.30 -15.85 -11.90
C GLY A 28 -5.10 -17.15 -11.86
N SER A 29 -6.44 -17.13 -11.73
CA SER A 29 -7.24 -18.37 -11.59
C SER A 29 -7.26 -19.23 -12.86
N ASP A 30 -7.02 -18.64 -14.02
CA ASP A 30 -6.87 -19.32 -15.31
C ASP A 30 -5.41 -19.32 -15.82
N GLY A 31 -4.45 -18.96 -14.96
CA GLY A 31 -3.04 -18.79 -15.33
C GLY A 31 -2.72 -17.42 -15.96
N THR A 32 -3.71 -16.53 -16.11
CA THR A 32 -3.49 -15.16 -16.59
C THR A 32 -3.68 -14.13 -15.49
N GLY A 33 -2.88 -13.07 -15.53
CA GLY A 33 -2.96 -11.99 -14.54
C GLY A 33 -2.48 -10.65 -15.06
N ASP A 34 -2.98 -9.58 -14.47
CA ASP A 34 -2.40 -8.24 -14.58
C ASP A 34 -1.98 -7.71 -13.20
N CYS A 35 -1.36 -6.55 -13.15
CA CYS A 35 -0.80 -5.99 -11.93
C CYS A 35 -1.85 -5.87 -10.80
N SER A 36 -2.97 -5.25 -11.07
CA SER A 36 -4.02 -5.01 -10.07
C SER A 36 -4.85 -6.24 -9.75
N GLY A 37 -5.04 -7.14 -10.72
CA GLY A 37 -5.75 -8.41 -10.51
C GLY A 37 -4.97 -9.37 -9.61
N ILE A 38 -3.66 -9.55 -9.87
CA ILE A 38 -2.79 -10.36 -9.00
C ILE A 38 -2.65 -9.73 -7.62
N MET A 39 -2.44 -8.41 -7.51
CA MET A 39 -2.41 -7.72 -6.22
C MET A 39 -3.70 -7.95 -5.43
N SER A 40 -4.85 -7.83 -6.09
CA SER A 40 -6.15 -8.06 -5.45
C SER A 40 -6.30 -9.48 -4.91
N GLN A 41 -5.84 -10.47 -5.67
CA GLN A 41 -5.89 -11.87 -5.25
C GLN A 41 -4.95 -12.14 -4.07
N VAL A 42 -3.73 -11.62 -4.13
CA VAL A 42 -2.73 -11.73 -3.05
C VAL A 42 -3.27 -11.11 -1.76
N LEU A 43 -3.89 -9.93 -1.85
CA LEU A 43 -4.51 -9.27 -0.69
C LEU A 43 -5.65 -10.10 -0.09
N LYS A 44 -6.53 -10.68 -0.92
CA LYS A 44 -7.62 -11.56 -0.45
C LYS A 44 -7.07 -12.79 0.29
N GLU A 45 -6.02 -13.40 -0.23
CA GLU A 45 -5.36 -14.55 0.40
C GLU A 45 -4.64 -14.17 1.70
N ALA A 46 -4.20 -12.92 1.82
CA ALA A 46 -3.68 -12.36 3.07
C ALA A 46 -4.78 -12.01 4.09
N GLY A 47 -6.06 -12.26 3.78
CA GLY A 47 -7.19 -11.98 4.66
C GLY A 47 -7.76 -10.57 4.54
N ILE A 48 -7.33 -9.79 3.56
CA ILE A 48 -7.82 -8.42 3.33
C ILE A 48 -9.12 -8.47 2.50
N ASN A 49 -10.15 -7.74 2.94
CA ASN A 49 -11.46 -7.73 2.30
C ASN A 49 -11.48 -6.84 1.05
N ILE A 50 -10.87 -7.31 -0.04
CA ILE A 50 -10.90 -6.64 -1.35
C ILE A 50 -12.16 -7.06 -2.12
N ILE A 51 -12.96 -6.10 -2.51
CA ILE A 51 -14.22 -6.32 -3.25
C ILE A 51 -13.94 -6.31 -4.76
N GLY A 52 -14.34 -7.38 -5.44
CA GLY A 52 -14.18 -7.52 -6.88
C GLY A 52 -12.72 -7.61 -7.33
N LEU A 53 -12.42 -7.02 -8.47
CA LEU A 53 -11.07 -6.85 -9.03
C LEU A 53 -10.85 -5.36 -9.32
N PRO A 54 -10.47 -4.56 -8.33
CA PRO A 54 -10.21 -3.13 -8.53
C PRO A 54 -9.08 -2.92 -9.53
N SER A 55 -9.16 -1.80 -10.25
CA SER A 55 -8.02 -1.26 -10.99
C SER A 55 -7.12 -0.44 -10.07
N THR A 56 -5.97 -0.03 -10.56
CA THR A 56 -5.08 0.89 -9.84
C THR A 56 -5.79 2.19 -9.43
N VAL A 57 -6.76 2.67 -10.21
CA VAL A 57 -7.58 3.86 -9.89
C VAL A 57 -8.33 3.71 -8.56
N THR A 58 -8.85 2.52 -8.26
CA THR A 58 -9.74 2.29 -7.12
C THR A 58 -9.11 1.50 -5.99
N LEU A 59 -7.95 0.89 -6.23
CA LEU A 59 -7.30 0.02 -5.25
C LEU A 59 -6.86 0.79 -3.99
N GLY A 60 -6.34 1.99 -4.13
CA GLY A 60 -5.92 2.82 -2.99
C GLY A 60 -7.04 3.05 -1.97
N GLN A 61 -8.27 3.32 -2.44
CA GLN A 61 -9.42 3.46 -1.55
C GLN A 61 -9.75 2.14 -0.82
N GLN A 62 -9.62 0.99 -1.49
CA GLN A 62 -9.84 -0.29 -0.83
C GLN A 62 -8.75 -0.62 0.19
N LEU A 63 -7.48 -0.26 -0.10
CA LEU A 63 -6.40 -0.37 0.87
C LEU A 63 -6.70 0.46 2.13
N ALA A 64 -7.08 1.73 1.96
CA ALA A 64 -7.46 2.60 3.09
C ALA A 64 -8.60 2.02 3.93
N ASN A 65 -9.61 1.44 3.30
CA ASN A 65 -10.76 0.84 3.99
C ASN A 65 -10.41 -0.46 4.74
N ASN A 66 -9.22 -1.02 4.49
CA ASN A 66 -8.78 -2.31 5.03
C ASN A 66 -7.51 -2.22 5.89
N GLY A 67 -7.29 -1.09 6.55
CA GLY A 67 -6.22 -0.95 7.53
C GLY A 67 -4.85 -0.62 6.95
N PHE A 68 -4.78 -0.26 5.68
CA PHE A 68 -3.57 0.34 5.13
C PHE A 68 -3.60 1.86 5.31
N TYR A 69 -2.45 2.42 5.57
CA TYR A 69 -2.26 3.87 5.57
C TYR A 69 -1.22 4.26 4.51
N ARG A 70 -1.33 5.48 4.01
CA ARG A 70 -0.45 6.00 2.99
C ARG A 70 0.82 6.53 3.63
N VAL A 71 1.96 5.87 3.35
CA VAL A 71 3.29 6.22 3.89
C VAL A 71 3.88 7.41 3.14
N SER A 72 3.71 7.44 1.81
CA SER A 72 4.34 8.44 0.95
C SER A 72 3.49 8.75 -0.29
N ILE A 73 3.64 9.98 -0.80
CA ILE A 73 3.18 10.41 -2.12
C ILE A 73 4.35 11.15 -2.79
N ASN A 74 4.84 10.63 -3.92
CA ASN A 74 5.90 11.23 -4.73
C ASN A 74 7.16 11.64 -3.93
N GLN A 75 7.46 10.93 -2.84
CA GLN A 75 8.62 11.18 -2.00
C GLN A 75 9.29 9.86 -1.64
N ASP A 76 10.56 9.92 -1.30
CA ASP A 76 11.29 8.79 -0.74
C ASP A 76 10.66 8.37 0.59
N TRP A 77 10.80 7.08 0.90
CA TRP A 77 10.33 6.50 2.16
C TRP A 77 11.29 5.42 2.63
N ASP A 78 11.21 5.08 3.89
CA ASP A 78 11.89 3.92 4.47
C ASP A 78 11.10 2.66 4.09
N ALA A 79 11.56 1.98 3.01
CA ALA A 79 10.85 0.86 2.42
C ALA A 79 10.84 -0.35 3.34
N GLN A 80 9.69 -1.01 3.44
CA GLN A 80 9.50 -2.21 4.26
C GLN A 80 8.82 -3.32 3.45
N PRO A 81 9.02 -4.59 3.85
CA PRO A 81 8.33 -5.71 3.21
C PRO A 81 6.82 -5.51 3.17
N ALA A 82 6.24 -5.80 2.02
CA ALA A 82 4.82 -5.65 1.71
C ALA A 82 4.29 -4.21 1.63
N ASP A 83 5.15 -3.18 1.58
CA ASP A 83 4.72 -1.86 1.13
C ASP A 83 4.17 -1.98 -0.29
N ILE A 84 2.93 -1.57 -0.49
CA ILE A 84 2.26 -1.60 -1.79
C ILE A 84 2.50 -0.27 -2.49
N ILE A 85 3.03 -0.33 -3.71
CA ILE A 85 3.33 0.85 -4.51
C ILE A 85 2.32 0.94 -5.65
N LEU A 86 1.45 1.95 -5.60
CA LEU A 86 0.58 2.34 -6.70
C LEU A 86 1.29 3.40 -7.54
N MET A 87 1.28 3.22 -8.85
CA MET A 87 1.96 4.10 -9.80
C MET A 87 0.98 4.59 -10.87
N SER A 88 1.19 5.83 -11.32
CA SER A 88 0.51 6.42 -12.47
C SER A 88 1.52 7.16 -13.34
N TRP A 89 1.33 7.11 -14.66
CA TRP A 89 2.04 7.95 -15.63
C TRP A 89 1.26 9.21 -16.00
N GLY A 90 0.16 9.48 -15.26
CA GLY A 90 -0.61 10.71 -15.32
C GLY A 90 -0.41 11.60 -14.09
N ALA A 91 -1.29 12.56 -13.88
CA ALA A 91 -1.18 13.55 -12.81
C ALA A 91 -1.40 12.96 -11.41
N ASP A 92 -2.21 11.91 -11.29
CA ASP A 92 -2.57 11.24 -10.04
C ASP A 92 -3.13 9.84 -10.32
N MET A 93 -3.62 9.14 -9.27
CA MET A 93 -4.16 7.79 -9.42
C MET A 93 -5.47 7.73 -10.23
N SER A 94 -6.21 8.83 -10.41
CA SER A 94 -7.40 8.84 -11.26
C SER A 94 -7.04 8.61 -12.74
N SER A 95 -5.83 8.96 -13.12
CA SER A 95 -5.26 8.78 -14.46
C SER A 95 -4.60 7.42 -14.70
N SER A 96 -4.59 6.52 -13.69
CA SER A 96 -3.88 5.24 -13.75
C SER A 96 -4.69 4.09 -14.40
N GLY A 97 -5.80 4.39 -15.05
CA GLY A 97 -6.65 3.39 -15.69
C GLY A 97 -5.98 2.66 -16.85
N GLY A 98 -6.27 1.36 -17.00
CA GLY A 98 -5.72 0.53 -18.08
C GLY A 98 -4.20 0.45 -18.01
N ALA A 99 -3.52 0.75 -19.12
CA ALA A 99 -2.04 0.78 -19.18
C ALA A 99 -1.42 2.06 -18.58
N GLY A 100 -2.25 3.00 -18.09
CA GLY A 100 -1.77 4.25 -17.47
C GLY A 100 -1.30 4.11 -16.03
N GLY A 101 -1.40 2.92 -15.43
CA GLY A 101 -0.98 2.67 -14.07
C GLY A 101 -0.40 1.29 -13.83
N HIS A 102 0.25 1.13 -12.69
CA HIS A 102 0.84 -0.12 -12.26
C HIS A 102 0.79 -0.27 -10.73
N VAL A 103 0.91 -1.50 -10.25
CA VAL A 103 1.00 -1.82 -8.83
C VAL A 103 1.88 -3.03 -8.59
N GLY A 104 2.64 -2.99 -7.50
CA GLY A 104 3.39 -4.10 -6.96
C GLY A 104 3.66 -3.89 -5.48
N ALA A 105 4.53 -4.71 -4.91
CA ALA A 105 4.89 -4.65 -3.51
C ALA A 105 6.41 -4.73 -3.31
N MET A 106 6.91 -4.19 -2.20
CA MET A 106 8.28 -4.43 -1.77
C MET A 106 8.39 -5.83 -1.19
N ILE A 107 9.45 -6.57 -1.55
CA ILE A 107 9.79 -7.85 -0.90
C ILE A 107 10.54 -7.58 0.40
N ASP A 108 11.42 -6.60 0.35
CA ASP A 108 12.28 -6.11 1.42
C ASP A 108 12.51 -4.60 1.22
N ASP A 109 13.55 -4.04 1.80
CA ASP A 109 13.92 -2.62 1.66
C ASP A 109 14.51 -2.25 0.29
N THR A 110 14.81 -3.22 -0.55
CA THR A 110 15.54 -3.04 -1.82
C THR A 110 14.75 -3.50 -3.04
N TYR A 111 14.04 -4.63 -2.93
CA TYR A 111 13.44 -5.30 -4.08
C TYR A 111 11.94 -5.13 -4.16
N PHE A 112 11.49 -4.72 -5.34
CA PHE A 112 10.10 -4.61 -5.75
C PHE A 112 9.66 -5.83 -6.57
N ILE A 113 8.44 -6.34 -6.36
CA ILE A 113 7.84 -7.44 -7.10
C ILE A 113 6.50 -7.03 -7.66
N SER A 114 6.22 -7.42 -8.92
CA SER A 114 4.95 -7.14 -9.56
C SER A 114 4.57 -8.20 -10.59
N CYS A 115 3.32 -8.16 -11.04
CA CYS A 115 2.87 -8.81 -12.25
C CYS A 115 2.94 -7.79 -13.38
N ASP A 116 3.87 -7.93 -14.30
CA ASP A 116 4.16 -6.93 -15.34
C ASP A 116 4.32 -7.55 -16.74
N TYR A 117 4.32 -6.67 -17.75
CA TYR A 117 4.42 -7.02 -19.16
C TYR A 117 5.88 -7.00 -19.68
N SER A 118 6.89 -6.93 -18.83
CA SER A 118 8.30 -6.80 -19.23
C SER A 118 8.77 -7.92 -20.14
N THR A 119 8.20 -9.11 -19.99
CA THR A 119 8.46 -10.30 -20.82
C THR A 119 7.52 -10.41 -22.03
N GLN A 120 6.80 -9.35 -22.38
CA GLN A 120 5.87 -9.27 -23.54
C GLN A 120 4.81 -10.38 -23.55
N GLY A 121 4.34 -10.81 -22.38
CA GLY A 121 3.33 -11.85 -22.24
C GLY A 121 3.88 -13.28 -22.45
N ALA A 122 5.17 -13.49 -22.29
CA ALA A 122 5.74 -14.84 -22.32
C ALA A 122 5.07 -15.74 -21.26
N PRO A 123 4.72 -17.00 -21.62
CA PRO A 123 3.99 -17.89 -20.72
C PRO A 123 4.72 -18.10 -19.40
N GLY A 124 3.97 -17.90 -18.29
CA GLY A 124 4.47 -18.09 -16.93
C GLY A 124 5.44 -17.01 -16.42
N GLN A 125 5.76 -15.97 -17.21
CA GLN A 125 6.83 -15.05 -16.88
C GLN A 125 6.38 -13.65 -16.45
N ALA A 126 5.16 -13.52 -15.94
CA ALA A 126 4.63 -12.21 -15.56
C ALA A 126 5.07 -11.72 -14.17
N ILE A 127 5.47 -12.61 -13.25
CA ILE A 127 5.85 -12.23 -11.88
C ILE A 127 7.36 -11.99 -11.81
N ASN A 128 7.74 -10.73 -11.78
CA ASN A 128 9.13 -10.30 -11.85
C ASN A 128 9.55 -9.48 -10.63
N THR A 129 10.84 -9.51 -10.34
CA THR A 129 11.47 -8.81 -9.22
C THR A 129 12.61 -7.93 -9.74
N TYR A 130 12.66 -6.71 -9.23
CA TYR A 130 13.64 -5.70 -9.61
C TYR A 130 14.14 -4.95 -8.37
N PRO A 131 15.41 -4.48 -8.36
CA PRO A 131 15.78 -3.40 -7.46
C PRO A 131 14.85 -2.19 -7.69
N TRP A 132 14.27 -1.64 -6.62
CA TRP A 132 13.27 -0.56 -6.75
C TRP A 132 13.82 0.66 -7.49
N ASN A 133 15.04 1.07 -7.16
CA ASN A 133 15.64 2.25 -7.79
C ASN A 133 15.83 2.08 -9.31
N ASP A 134 16.19 0.88 -9.75
CA ASP A 134 16.33 0.57 -11.17
C ASP A 134 14.95 0.58 -11.84
N TYR A 135 13.97 -0.10 -11.23
CA TYR A 135 12.61 -0.14 -11.75
C TYR A 135 12.01 1.27 -11.90
N TYR A 136 12.14 2.09 -10.86
CA TYR A 136 11.72 3.48 -10.89
C TYR A 136 12.45 4.29 -11.97
N GLY A 137 13.76 4.14 -12.06
CA GLY A 137 14.60 4.82 -13.05
C GLY A 137 14.25 4.48 -14.50
N TRP A 138 13.86 3.24 -14.77
CA TRP A 138 13.44 2.81 -16.12
C TRP A 138 12.04 3.27 -16.47
N ASN A 139 11.10 3.16 -15.56
CA ASN A 139 9.68 3.37 -15.82
C ASN A 139 9.23 4.82 -15.60
N LYS A 140 9.89 5.57 -14.72
CA LYS A 140 9.64 6.99 -14.42
C LYS A 140 8.17 7.34 -14.25
N PRO A 141 7.44 6.69 -13.34
CA PRO A 141 6.07 7.09 -13.06
C PRO A 141 6.05 8.55 -12.59
N THR A 142 5.04 9.29 -13.00
CA THR A 142 4.88 10.72 -12.64
C THR A 142 4.17 10.89 -11.30
N TYR A 143 3.47 9.85 -10.84
CA TYR A 143 2.79 9.84 -9.56
C TYR A 143 2.89 8.48 -8.92
N ILE A 144 3.27 8.43 -7.65
CA ILE A 144 3.31 7.22 -6.83
C ILE A 144 2.64 7.45 -5.48
N GLU A 145 1.96 6.42 -4.99
CA GLU A 145 1.51 6.30 -3.61
C GLU A 145 2.09 5.02 -2.99
N VAL A 146 2.63 5.13 -1.80
CA VAL A 146 3.09 3.97 -1.02
C VAL A 146 2.13 3.71 0.12
N TRP A 147 1.66 2.49 0.24
CA TRP A 147 0.68 2.06 1.22
C TRP A 147 1.24 0.93 2.08
N ARG A 148 1.09 1.05 3.39
CA ARG A 148 1.56 0.07 4.38
C ARG A 148 0.40 -0.44 5.22
N TYR A 149 0.37 -1.74 5.48
CA TYR A 149 -0.58 -2.34 6.40
C TYR A 149 -0.20 -1.99 7.84
N ALA A 150 -1.17 -1.48 8.61
CA ALA A 150 -0.97 -1.26 10.03
C ALA A 150 -0.99 -2.61 10.77
N ASP A 151 0.10 -2.97 11.45
CA ASP A 151 0.20 -4.22 12.22
C ASP A 151 -0.75 -4.27 13.43
N THR A 152 -1.37 -3.16 13.78
CA THR A 152 -2.47 -3.13 14.71
C THR A 152 -3.76 -3.53 13.99
N ALA A 153 -4.04 -4.84 13.92
CA ALA A 153 -5.43 -5.26 13.81
C ALA A 153 -6.25 -4.40 14.81
N PRO A 154 -7.48 -3.95 14.45
CA PRO A 154 -8.40 -3.54 15.49
C PRO A 154 -8.55 -4.78 16.37
N GLN A 155 -7.82 -4.80 17.47
CA GLN A 155 -8.10 -5.76 18.50
C GLN A 155 -9.52 -5.45 18.94
N THR A 156 -10.47 -6.29 18.53
CA THR A 156 -11.69 -6.49 19.28
C THR A 156 -11.27 -7.11 20.61
N ASN A 157 -10.54 -6.35 21.39
CA ASN A 157 -10.35 -6.62 22.78
C ASN A 157 -11.68 -6.32 23.45
N ASN A 158 -12.51 -7.36 23.53
CA ASN A 158 -13.47 -7.53 24.60
C ASN A 158 -12.73 -7.82 25.93
N GLN A 159 -11.63 -7.14 26.18
CA GLN A 159 -11.16 -6.88 27.53
C GLN A 159 -11.63 -5.47 27.85
N ALA A 160 -12.46 -5.38 28.87
CA ALA A 160 -12.78 -4.12 29.50
C ALA A 160 -11.47 -3.38 29.74
N SER A 161 -11.13 -2.52 28.81
CA SER A 161 -10.06 -1.55 28.95
C SER A 161 -10.45 -0.77 30.22
N THR A 162 -9.65 -0.85 31.26
CA THR A 162 -9.65 0.13 32.33
C THR A 162 -9.71 1.48 31.62
N ALA A 163 -10.82 2.16 31.80
CA ALA A 163 -11.16 3.35 31.04
C ALA A 163 -9.98 4.33 31.11
N VAL A 164 -9.30 4.52 29.99
CA VAL A 164 -8.38 5.64 29.81
C VAL A 164 -9.19 6.88 30.14
N GLN A 165 -8.70 7.68 31.09
CA GLN A 165 -9.42 8.84 31.58
C GLN A 165 -9.81 9.74 30.39
N PRO A 166 -11.03 10.24 30.31
CA PRO A 166 -11.49 11.04 29.17
C PRO A 166 -10.58 12.23 28.83
N LYS A 167 -9.87 12.78 29.83
CA LYS A 167 -8.89 13.85 29.65
C LYS A 167 -7.72 13.44 28.73
N ASP A 168 -7.33 12.14 28.72
CA ASP A 168 -6.20 11.69 27.92
C ASP A 168 -6.55 11.64 26.42
N LYS A 169 -7.83 11.41 26.09
CA LYS A 169 -8.32 11.48 24.71
C LYS A 169 -8.42 12.90 24.17
N ALA A 170 -8.69 13.87 25.04
CA ALA A 170 -8.77 15.27 24.64
C ALA A 170 -7.40 15.83 24.21
N PHE A 171 -6.31 15.27 24.70
CA PHE A 171 -4.95 15.68 24.30
C PHE A 171 -4.66 15.45 22.82
N TYR A 172 -5.34 14.50 22.19
CA TYR A 172 -5.06 14.09 20.83
C TYR A 172 -6.03 14.67 19.80
N GLN A 173 -6.88 15.58 20.20
CA GLN A 173 -7.71 16.34 19.27
C GLN A 173 -6.87 17.46 18.68
N ALA A 174 -6.21 17.14 17.57
CA ALA A 174 -5.33 18.07 16.89
C ALA A 174 -6.13 19.12 16.12
N ASN A 175 -5.88 20.39 16.38
CA ASN A 175 -6.44 21.51 15.62
C ASN A 175 -5.57 21.87 14.43
N GLU A 176 -4.28 21.62 14.55
CA GLU A 176 -3.30 21.85 13.51
C GLU A 176 -2.15 20.86 13.67
N VAL A 177 -1.67 20.32 12.55
CA VAL A 177 -0.50 19.45 12.48
C VAL A 177 0.50 20.06 11.53
N LYS A 178 1.74 20.25 11.97
CA LYS A 178 2.83 20.79 11.16
C LYS A 178 4.06 19.90 11.22
N TYR A 179 4.78 19.80 10.11
CA TYR A 179 6.10 19.19 10.06
C TYR A 179 7.16 20.29 9.95
N ILE A 180 7.92 20.50 11.02
CA ILE A 180 8.90 21.58 11.10
C ILE A 180 10.23 20.99 11.58
N HIS A 181 11.29 21.22 10.81
CA HIS A 181 12.66 20.77 11.14
C HIS A 181 12.78 19.27 11.44
N GLY A 182 12.05 18.42 10.69
CA GLY A 182 12.12 16.97 10.88
C GLY A 182 11.25 16.41 12.01
N ILE A 183 10.41 17.24 12.65
CA ILE A 183 9.57 16.86 13.79
C ILE A 183 8.11 17.21 13.49
N TRP A 184 7.20 16.26 13.78
CA TRP A 184 5.76 16.53 13.75
C TRP A 184 5.35 17.31 14.98
N GLN A 185 4.73 18.47 14.76
CA GLN A 185 4.15 19.31 15.81
C GLN A 185 2.64 19.27 15.72
N ILE A 186 1.99 19.02 16.85
CA ILE A 186 0.54 18.89 16.94
C ILE A 186 0.02 20.00 17.89
N LYS A 187 -0.82 20.87 17.38
CA LYS A 187 -1.52 21.86 18.20
C LYS A 187 -2.85 21.28 18.68
N CYS A 188 -3.08 21.33 19.99
CA CYS A 188 -4.29 20.88 20.64
C CYS A 188 -4.89 21.99 21.48
N ASP A 189 -6.17 22.27 21.34
CA ASP A 189 -6.88 23.25 22.17
C ASP A 189 -6.85 22.91 23.67
N TYR A 190 -6.80 21.62 23.96
CA TYR A 190 -6.78 21.15 25.34
C TYR A 190 -5.52 21.59 26.12
N LEU A 191 -4.40 21.80 25.45
CA LEU A 191 -3.15 22.25 26.08
C LEU A 191 -3.01 23.78 26.14
N ALA A 192 -3.85 24.51 25.42
CA ALA A 192 -3.82 25.97 25.43
C ALA A 192 -3.98 26.58 26.84
N PRO A 193 -4.82 26.05 27.75
CA PRO A 193 -4.94 26.58 29.09
C PRO A 193 -3.69 26.46 29.95
N VAL A 194 -2.76 25.59 29.62
CA VAL A 194 -1.51 25.40 30.36
C VAL A 194 -0.30 26.08 29.67
N GLY A 195 -0.57 26.86 28.63
CA GLY A 195 0.43 27.69 27.96
C GLY A 195 1.24 26.98 26.88
N PHE A 196 0.84 25.76 26.48
CA PHE A 196 1.46 25.05 25.38
C PHE A 196 0.50 24.92 24.20
N ASP A 197 0.81 25.59 23.10
CA ASP A 197 0.04 25.49 21.87
C ASP A 197 0.47 24.29 21.00
N TRP A 198 1.65 23.72 21.26
CA TRP A 198 2.25 22.67 20.45
C TRP A 198 2.79 21.53 21.31
N VAL A 199 2.53 20.32 20.86
CA VAL A 199 3.10 19.07 21.40
C VAL A 199 3.96 18.42 20.35
N ILE A 200 5.09 17.91 20.78
CA ILE A 200 6.06 17.21 19.91
C ILE A 200 5.89 15.70 20.09
#